data_988d5bd164ce361e8bc9384ca5b794fd
#
_entry.id   988d5bd164ce361e8bc9384ca5b794fd
#
_cell.length_a   1.000
_cell.length_b   1.000
_cell.length_c   1.000
_cell.angle_alpha   90.00
_cell.angle_beta   90.00
_cell.angle_gamma   90.00
#
_symmetry.space_group_name_H-M   'P 1'
#
loop_
_entity.id
_entity.type
_entity.pdbx_description
1 polymer ?
#
loop_
_entity_poly.entity_id
_entity_poly.type
_entity_poly.pdbx_seq_one_letter_code
_entity_poly.pdbx_strand_id
1 'polypeptide(L)'
;MKTMLTFCLAGVLILCSFTVQKSPDIQGAWKLVATKYIDGNKEVVTSMADLNQWKMWTNDHFAFMGAYKSGKKVRDNYGAGTYTLNGNLYNETITYHVAKNLIGETIRMVIEIKGDTLIQTWPVDENGNVNRLSYVEEKYVKL
;
A
#
# COMPACT_ATOMS: atom_id res chain seq x y z
N MET A 1 -56.28 40.91 22.20
CA MET A 1 -54.82 40.76 22.35
C MET A 1 -54.41 39.42 21.74
N LYS A 2 -53.78 39.42 20.55
CA LYS A 2 -53.33 38.24 19.88
C LYS A 2 -51.79 38.24 19.99
N THR A 3 -51.21 37.34 20.78
CA THR A 3 -49.76 37.13 20.91
C THR A 3 -49.26 36.28 19.77
N MET A 4 -48.52 36.89 18.85
CA MET A 4 -47.78 36.17 17.80
C MET A 4 -46.54 35.52 18.43
N LEU A 5 -46.49 34.20 18.40
CA LEU A 5 -45.32 33.42 18.80
C LEU A 5 -44.40 33.28 17.58
N THR A 6 -43.29 33.99 17.56
CA THR A 6 -42.28 33.92 16.51
C THR A 6 -41.35 32.74 16.80
N PHE A 7 -41.45 31.65 16.02
CA PHE A 7 -40.51 30.53 16.03
C PHE A 7 -39.24 30.93 15.27
N CYS A 8 -38.16 31.20 15.99
CA CYS A 8 -36.82 31.28 15.40
C CYS A 8 -36.28 29.86 15.11
N LEU A 9 -36.28 29.46 13.84
CA LEU A 9 -35.67 28.25 13.37
C LEU A 9 -34.19 28.48 13.20
N ALA A 10 -33.37 28.16 14.21
CA ALA A 10 -31.90 28.19 14.10
C ALA A 10 -31.43 26.97 13.30
N GLY A 11 -31.16 27.18 12.03
CA GLY A 11 -30.56 26.18 11.16
C GLY A 11 -29.11 25.94 11.57
N VAL A 12 -28.81 24.80 12.20
CA VAL A 12 -27.42 24.35 12.41
C VAL A 12 -26.84 23.84 11.11
N LEU A 13 -26.03 24.64 10.46
CA LEU A 13 -25.19 24.23 9.32
C LEU A 13 -24.06 23.34 9.85
N ILE A 14 -24.24 22.03 9.76
CA ILE A 14 -23.17 21.06 10.00
C ILE A 14 -22.22 21.14 8.79
N LEU A 15 -21.14 21.89 8.93
CA LEU A 15 -20.01 21.87 7.99
C LEU A 15 -19.29 20.52 8.16
N CYS A 16 -19.65 19.54 7.34
CA CYS A 16 -18.83 18.33 7.19
C CYS A 16 -17.49 18.72 6.57
N SER A 17 -16.49 18.96 7.40
CA SER A 17 -15.11 19.12 6.95
C SER A 17 -14.63 17.79 6.39
N PHE A 18 -14.65 17.62 5.09
CA PHE A 18 -13.96 16.52 4.43
C PHE A 18 -12.45 16.76 4.59
N THR A 19 -11.83 16.09 5.55
CA THR A 19 -10.38 16.04 5.62
C THR A 19 -9.89 15.16 4.48
N VAL A 20 -9.35 15.78 3.42
CA VAL A 20 -8.61 15.05 2.39
C VAL A 20 -7.38 14.46 3.08
N GLN A 21 -7.35 13.15 3.20
CA GLN A 21 -6.19 12.46 3.76
C GLN A 21 -5.00 12.67 2.81
N LYS A 22 -3.97 13.36 3.29
CA LYS A 22 -2.76 13.59 2.51
C LYS A 22 -2.06 12.25 2.26
N SER A 23 -1.72 11.98 1.01
CA SER A 23 -0.93 10.80 0.66
C SER A 23 0.46 10.85 1.31
N PRO A 24 0.99 9.73 1.81
CA PRO A 24 2.34 9.67 2.33
C PRO A 24 3.38 9.92 1.23
N ASP A 25 4.52 10.52 1.59
CA ASP A 25 5.66 10.65 0.69
C ASP A 25 6.45 9.34 0.67
N ILE A 26 6.30 8.61 -0.44
CA ILE A 26 6.97 7.34 -0.65
C ILE A 26 8.20 7.45 -1.56
N GLN A 27 8.49 8.62 -2.12
CA GLN A 27 9.56 8.79 -3.08
C GLN A 27 10.93 8.44 -2.51
N GLY A 28 11.80 7.93 -3.37
CA GLY A 28 13.16 7.52 -3.03
C GLY A 28 13.37 6.02 -3.09
N ALA A 29 14.48 5.59 -2.52
CA ALA A 29 14.91 4.19 -2.50
C ALA A 29 14.68 3.59 -1.11
N TRP A 30 14.17 2.38 -1.09
CA TRP A 30 13.78 1.67 0.10
C TRP A 30 14.24 0.22 0.05
N LYS A 31 14.68 -0.31 1.17
CA LYS A 31 15.12 -1.71 1.31
C LYS A 31 14.03 -2.53 1.98
N LEU A 32 13.66 -3.65 1.37
CA LEU A 32 12.78 -4.65 1.97
C LEU A 32 13.47 -5.29 3.18
N VAL A 33 12.80 -5.27 4.32
CA VAL A 33 13.36 -5.80 5.58
C VAL A 33 12.55 -6.94 6.17
N ALA A 34 11.29 -7.05 5.82
CA ALA A 34 10.44 -8.17 6.23
C ALA A 34 9.30 -8.38 5.25
N THR A 35 8.91 -9.64 5.08
CA THR A 35 7.69 -10.04 4.39
C THR A 35 6.90 -10.97 5.28
N LYS A 36 5.60 -10.72 5.42
CA LYS A 36 4.63 -11.57 6.09
C LYS A 36 3.60 -12.04 5.07
N TYR A 37 3.36 -13.32 5.01
CA TYR A 37 2.35 -13.93 4.15
C TYR A 37 1.33 -14.66 5.02
N ILE A 38 0.04 -14.37 4.82
CA ILE A 38 -1.08 -15.04 5.47
C ILE A 38 -1.90 -15.78 4.41
N ASP A 39 -2.21 -17.04 4.68
CA ASP A 39 -3.09 -17.88 3.87
C ASP A 39 -3.92 -18.78 4.81
N GLY A 40 -5.13 -18.36 5.10
CA GLY A 40 -5.98 -18.96 6.12
C GLY A 40 -5.33 -18.94 7.50
N ASN A 41 -5.07 -20.10 8.07
CA ASN A 41 -4.40 -20.26 9.36
C ASN A 41 -2.87 -20.34 9.27
N LYS A 42 -2.32 -20.27 8.06
CA LYS A 42 -0.88 -20.34 7.83
C LYS A 42 -0.29 -18.94 7.80
N GLU A 43 0.70 -18.72 8.65
CA GLU A 43 1.52 -17.52 8.65
C GLU A 43 2.96 -17.87 8.32
N VAL A 44 3.57 -17.17 7.37
CA VAL A 44 4.99 -17.27 7.04
C VAL A 44 5.59 -15.88 7.12
N VAL A 45 6.59 -15.72 7.96
CA VAL A 45 7.36 -14.48 8.08
C VAL A 45 8.78 -14.75 7.58
N THR A 46 9.23 -13.95 6.62
CA THR A 46 10.60 -14.02 6.08
C THR A 46 11.39 -12.81 6.60
N SER A 47 12.54 -13.09 7.18
CA SER A 47 13.41 -12.07 7.77
C SER A 47 14.36 -11.45 6.77
N MET A 48 15.05 -10.36 7.18
CA MET A 48 16.06 -9.65 6.38
C MET A 48 17.18 -10.55 5.84
N ALA A 49 17.55 -11.62 6.55
CA ALA A 49 18.67 -12.49 6.15
C ALA A 49 18.40 -13.23 4.82
N ASP A 50 17.13 -13.44 4.50
CA ASP A 50 16.68 -14.17 3.31
C ASP A 50 16.13 -13.25 2.21
N LEU A 51 16.12 -11.93 2.43
CA LEU A 51 15.60 -10.92 1.52
C LEU A 51 16.72 -9.98 1.07
N ASN A 52 16.83 -9.80 -0.23
CA ASN A 52 17.71 -8.81 -0.82
C ASN A 52 16.96 -8.11 -1.95
N GLN A 53 16.05 -7.23 -1.58
CA GLN A 53 15.23 -6.49 -2.52
C GLN A 53 15.20 -5.01 -2.16
N TRP A 54 15.35 -4.19 -3.17
CA TRP A 54 15.14 -2.75 -3.09
C TRP A 54 13.93 -2.38 -3.93
N LYS A 55 13.22 -1.33 -3.51
CA LYS A 55 12.13 -0.73 -4.28
C LYS A 55 12.32 0.78 -4.31
N MET A 56 12.11 1.35 -5.48
CA MET A 56 12.28 2.77 -5.72
C MET A 56 10.98 3.34 -6.28
N TRP A 57 10.65 4.54 -5.82
CA TRP A 57 9.52 5.31 -6.34
C TRP A 57 9.98 6.69 -6.78
N THR A 58 9.49 7.12 -7.94
CA THR A 58 9.51 8.49 -8.44
C THR A 58 8.14 9.14 -8.24
N ASN A 59 7.78 10.16 -9.01
CA ASN A 59 6.45 10.79 -8.91
C ASN A 59 5.30 9.85 -9.31
N ASP A 60 5.53 8.99 -10.30
CA ASP A 60 4.49 8.17 -10.95
C ASP A 60 4.96 6.78 -11.39
N HIS A 61 6.25 6.48 -11.20
CA HIS A 61 6.84 5.19 -11.55
C HIS A 61 7.43 4.49 -10.33
N PHE A 62 7.38 3.18 -10.35
CA PHE A 62 8.10 2.33 -9.40
C PHE A 62 8.99 1.35 -10.14
N ALA A 63 10.03 0.90 -9.45
CA ALA A 63 10.82 -0.25 -9.83
C ALA A 63 11.27 -1.00 -8.57
N PHE A 64 11.32 -2.30 -8.63
CA PHE A 64 11.97 -3.12 -7.61
C PHE A 64 12.89 -4.12 -8.26
N MET A 65 13.94 -4.47 -7.54
CA MET A 65 14.93 -5.46 -7.94
C MET A 65 15.51 -6.16 -6.73
N GLY A 66 15.77 -7.44 -6.87
CA GLY A 66 16.39 -8.22 -5.81
C GLY A 66 16.38 -9.71 -6.10
N ALA A 67 16.62 -10.45 -5.05
CA ALA A 67 16.55 -11.90 -5.07
C ALA A 67 16.02 -12.40 -3.73
N TYR A 68 15.40 -13.56 -3.75
CA TYR A 68 14.92 -14.25 -2.56
C TYR A 68 15.30 -15.74 -2.59
N LYS A 69 15.42 -16.34 -1.41
CA LYS A 69 15.65 -17.77 -1.28
C LYS A 69 14.34 -18.54 -1.32
N SER A 70 14.29 -19.57 -2.16
CA SER A 70 13.22 -20.55 -2.23
C SER A 70 13.81 -21.94 -2.01
N GLY A 71 13.84 -22.39 -0.76
CA GLY A 71 14.59 -23.56 -0.33
C GLY A 71 16.11 -23.35 -0.54
N LYS A 72 16.75 -24.24 -1.33
CA LYS A 72 18.18 -24.13 -1.66
C LYS A 72 18.47 -23.23 -2.88
N LYS A 73 17.45 -22.69 -3.54
CA LYS A 73 17.60 -21.90 -4.78
C LYS A 73 17.45 -20.42 -4.48
N VAL A 74 18.31 -19.62 -5.12
CA VAL A 74 18.12 -18.17 -5.21
C VAL A 74 17.33 -17.89 -6.49
N ARG A 75 16.33 -17.02 -6.38
CA ARG A 75 15.48 -16.60 -7.49
C ARG A 75 15.51 -15.09 -7.58
N ASP A 76 15.70 -14.58 -8.78
CA ASP A 76 15.58 -13.16 -9.05
C ASP A 76 14.13 -12.71 -8.88
N ASN A 77 13.96 -11.47 -8.39
CA ASN A 77 12.68 -10.80 -8.28
C ASN A 77 12.85 -9.35 -8.76
N TYR A 78 12.13 -8.99 -9.81
CA TYR A 78 12.16 -7.65 -10.34
C TYR A 78 10.84 -7.29 -11.02
N GLY A 79 10.54 -6.01 -11.00
CA GLY A 79 9.39 -5.44 -11.68
C GLY A 79 9.48 -3.93 -11.74
N ALA A 80 8.74 -3.35 -12.66
CA ALA A 80 8.61 -1.91 -12.82
C ALA A 80 7.29 -1.56 -13.49
N GLY A 81 6.85 -0.33 -13.30
CA GLY A 81 5.62 0.17 -13.90
C GLY A 81 5.29 1.57 -13.41
N THR A 82 4.04 1.92 -13.57
CA THR A 82 3.48 3.17 -13.07
C THR A 82 2.63 2.93 -11.84
N TYR A 83 2.40 3.96 -11.04
CA TYR A 83 1.51 3.86 -9.91
C TYR A 83 0.65 5.11 -9.73
N THR A 84 -0.44 4.94 -8.99
CA THR A 84 -1.22 6.03 -8.43
C THR A 84 -1.32 5.87 -6.92
N LEU A 85 -1.31 6.98 -6.18
CA LEU A 85 -1.47 7.02 -4.73
C LEU A 85 -2.50 8.07 -4.35
N ASN A 86 -3.60 7.64 -3.75
CA ASN A 86 -4.66 8.51 -3.26
C ASN A 86 -4.95 8.19 -1.78
N GLY A 87 -4.60 9.10 -0.89
CA GLY A 87 -4.53 8.79 0.52
C GLY A 87 -3.52 7.67 0.76
N ASN A 88 -3.97 6.54 1.28
CA ASN A 88 -3.16 5.33 1.46
C ASN A 88 -3.43 4.23 0.40
N LEU A 89 -4.40 4.45 -0.49
CA LEU A 89 -4.70 3.48 -1.55
C LEU A 89 -3.69 3.65 -2.69
N TYR A 90 -2.93 2.61 -2.92
CA TYR A 90 -1.83 2.54 -3.87
C TYR A 90 -2.12 1.47 -4.92
N ASN A 91 -2.04 1.84 -6.20
CA ASN A 91 -2.27 0.92 -7.31
C ASN A 91 -1.03 0.89 -8.21
N GLU A 92 -0.44 -0.29 -8.40
CA GLU A 92 0.67 -0.54 -9.33
C GLU A 92 0.13 -1.11 -10.63
N THR A 93 0.40 -0.46 -11.76
CA THR A 93 0.21 -1.04 -13.10
C THR A 93 1.55 -1.54 -13.61
N ILE A 94 1.66 -2.85 -13.79
CA ILE A 94 2.92 -3.54 -14.05
C ILE A 94 3.26 -3.50 -15.53
N THR A 95 4.40 -2.93 -15.88
CA THR A 95 4.95 -2.88 -17.26
C THR A 95 6.00 -3.96 -17.48
N TYR A 96 6.83 -4.22 -16.48
CA TYR A 96 7.87 -5.24 -16.50
C TYR A 96 7.81 -6.08 -15.23
N HIS A 97 7.97 -7.39 -15.36
CA HIS A 97 8.00 -8.29 -14.21
C HIS A 97 8.66 -9.61 -14.56
N VAL A 98 9.36 -10.25 -13.58
CA VAL A 98 9.93 -11.59 -13.75
C VAL A 98 8.85 -12.63 -14.04
N ALA A 99 7.69 -12.53 -13.39
CA ALA A 99 6.51 -13.32 -13.69
C ALA A 99 5.68 -12.66 -14.80
N LYS A 100 5.80 -13.17 -16.02
CA LYS A 100 5.22 -12.57 -17.22
C LYS A 100 3.70 -12.44 -17.21
N ASN A 101 3.02 -13.30 -16.45
CA ASN A 101 1.56 -13.26 -16.28
C ASN A 101 1.05 -12.04 -15.49
N LEU A 102 1.94 -11.30 -14.83
CA LEU A 102 1.59 -10.07 -14.13
C LEU A 102 1.74 -8.81 -15.01
N ILE A 103 2.36 -8.93 -16.18
CA ILE A 103 2.54 -7.78 -17.07
C ILE A 103 1.18 -7.34 -17.61
N GLY A 104 0.86 -6.05 -17.44
CA GLY A 104 -0.43 -5.44 -17.79
C GLY A 104 -1.46 -5.45 -16.64
N GLU A 105 -1.20 -6.20 -15.57
CA GLU A 105 -2.07 -6.23 -14.40
C GLU A 105 -1.92 -4.99 -13.52
N THR A 106 -2.99 -4.65 -12.81
CA THR A 106 -2.97 -3.63 -11.78
C THR A 106 -3.20 -4.28 -10.41
N ILE A 107 -2.24 -4.12 -9.51
CA ILE A 107 -2.30 -4.64 -8.15
C ILE A 107 -2.67 -3.50 -7.21
N ARG A 108 -3.76 -3.68 -6.44
CA ARG A 108 -4.19 -2.73 -5.41
C ARG A 108 -3.58 -3.10 -4.07
N MET A 109 -3.11 -2.06 -3.38
CA MET A 109 -2.42 -2.17 -2.11
C MET A 109 -2.79 -1.00 -1.21
N VAL A 110 -2.55 -1.12 0.07
CA VAL A 110 -2.50 0.01 0.99
C VAL A 110 -1.08 0.25 1.44
N ILE A 111 -0.72 1.53 1.57
CA ILE A 111 0.59 1.96 2.07
C ILE A 111 0.40 2.76 3.35
N GLU A 112 1.19 2.45 4.37
CA GLU A 112 1.32 3.21 5.60
C GLU A 112 2.79 3.55 5.84
N ILE A 113 3.07 4.73 6.41
CA ILE A 113 4.39 5.08 6.93
C ILE A 113 4.28 5.21 8.44
N LYS A 114 5.10 4.43 9.17
CA LYS A 114 5.21 4.46 10.63
C LYS A 114 6.68 4.73 10.99
N GLY A 115 6.97 5.97 11.36
CA GLY A 115 8.35 6.41 11.58
C GLY A 115 9.15 6.36 10.27
N ASP A 116 10.20 5.58 10.25
CA ASP A 116 11.09 5.33 9.11
C ASP A 116 10.70 4.10 8.26
N THR A 117 9.60 3.44 8.63
CA THR A 117 9.15 2.19 8.01
C THR A 117 7.95 2.42 7.12
N LEU A 118 8.05 2.02 5.85
CA LEU A 118 6.96 1.91 4.91
C LEU A 118 6.40 0.49 4.97
N ILE A 119 5.09 0.37 5.15
CA ILE A 119 4.35 -0.90 5.16
C ILE A 119 3.44 -0.93 3.95
N GLN A 120 3.57 -1.96 3.14
CA GLN A 120 2.76 -2.21 1.94
C GLN A 120 2.00 -3.51 2.13
N THR A 121 0.67 -3.48 1.97
CA THR A 121 -0.20 -4.66 2.18
C THR A 121 -1.11 -4.89 0.98
N TRP A 122 -1.17 -6.13 0.49
CA TRP A 122 -2.00 -6.53 -0.65
C TRP A 122 -2.43 -8.02 -0.59
N PRO A 123 -3.44 -8.44 -1.36
CA PRO A 123 -4.35 -7.60 -2.11
C PRO A 123 -5.35 -6.88 -1.21
N VAL A 124 -5.89 -5.77 -1.71
CA VAL A 124 -7.02 -5.07 -1.08
C VAL A 124 -8.15 -4.90 -2.07
N ASP A 125 -9.38 -4.71 -1.56
CA ASP A 125 -10.52 -4.36 -2.38
C ASP A 125 -10.45 -2.90 -2.90
N GLU A 126 -11.45 -2.47 -3.63
CA GLU A 126 -11.53 -1.10 -4.18
C GLU A 126 -11.59 0.00 -3.11
N ASN A 127 -11.98 -0.34 -1.89
CA ASN A 127 -12.06 0.56 -0.74
C ASN A 127 -10.81 0.50 0.15
N GLY A 128 -9.81 -0.32 -0.22
CA GLY A 128 -8.57 -0.50 0.54
C GLY A 128 -8.70 -1.48 1.72
N ASN A 129 -9.75 -2.30 1.77
CA ASN A 129 -9.89 -3.29 2.84
C ASN A 129 -9.06 -4.53 2.54
N VAL A 130 -8.25 -4.93 3.52
CA VAL A 130 -7.42 -6.13 3.46
C VAL A 130 -8.26 -7.37 3.78
N ASN A 131 -8.17 -8.41 2.97
CA ASN A 131 -8.69 -9.72 3.34
C ASN A 131 -7.79 -10.34 4.42
N ARG A 132 -8.26 -10.33 5.66
CA ARG A 132 -7.49 -10.81 6.82
C ARG A 132 -7.13 -12.30 6.78
N LEU A 133 -7.78 -13.07 5.92
CA LEU A 133 -7.50 -14.50 5.74
C LEU A 133 -6.47 -14.78 4.63
N SER A 134 -6.16 -13.81 3.78
CA SER A 134 -5.19 -13.99 2.70
C SER A 134 -4.62 -12.64 2.28
N TYR A 135 -3.38 -12.35 2.70
CA TYR A 135 -2.68 -11.12 2.34
C TYR A 135 -1.17 -11.27 2.47
N VAL A 136 -0.47 -10.36 1.83
CA VAL A 136 0.98 -10.16 1.99
C VAL A 136 1.20 -8.78 2.61
N GLU A 137 2.12 -8.69 3.54
CA GLU A 137 2.61 -7.44 4.12
C GLU A 137 4.13 -7.37 3.93
N GLU A 138 4.59 -6.32 3.30
CA GLU A 138 6.02 -6.02 3.14
C GLU A 138 6.38 -4.78 3.96
N LYS A 139 7.53 -4.84 4.62
CA LYS A 139 8.10 -3.71 5.36
C LYS A 139 9.40 -3.28 4.72
N TYR A 140 9.49 -1.99 4.50
CA TYR A 140 10.65 -1.34 3.91
C TYR A 140 11.20 -0.26 4.83
N VAL A 141 12.52 -0.08 4.82
CA VAL A 141 13.20 1.06 5.44
C VAL A 141 13.84 1.92 4.37
N LYS A 142 13.85 3.23 4.59
CA LYS A 142 14.44 4.19 3.64
C LYS A 142 15.94 4.04 3.59
N LEU A 143 16.53 4.13 2.38
CA LEU A 143 17.99 4.11 2.15
C LEU A 143 18.57 5.53 2.21
#